data_1110296eda2070c30dccabdac936d3c8
#
_entry.id   1110296eda2070c30dccabdac936d3c8
#
_cell.length_a   1.000
_cell.length_b   1.000
_cell.length_c   1.000
_cell.angle_alpha   90.00
_cell.angle_beta   90.00
_cell.angle_gamma   90.00
#
_symmetry.space_group_name_H-M   'P 1'
#
loop_
_entity.id
_entity.type
_entity.pdbx_description
1 polymer ?
#
loop_
_entity_poly.entity_id
_entity_poly.type
_entity_poly.pdbx_seq_one_letter_code
_entity_poly.pdbx_strand_id
1 'polypeptide(L)'
;MQLIASVLAPVFWGLLLLSALVFIHEGGHFIAARACGVRVSEFFLGLPCRIRLAHRSKRCGTLFGVTPLLLGGYAAICGMEHDNSPCASHVLAEINRRGQATVQELADTLALDSEVILNTCIMLMNWGSIAPVYDRDDRRSRAYYPETYATVRRDRGGNTVLDGKLFDPADATGEGDPWSGDIDDGQLFAQEKSRTYDGVSFPRRALILLAGILVNIIAGMLLLMSVYSIIGFSVPQDVNRIGEVIEGSPAYVAGITAGDRIVQIDGTEVETWTELVTCLQECQQKDPSASLDIVYEHDGKQHTTDVTLDDGKLGIYATTEHIRFNILDSARLSLAYVIQTARGVVQLLIPTQTMQVLDQSTSIVGISIMSAQAAAAGPATFLTFAGLISLSLGLMNLLPIPPLDGGKLIIEIVQRVRKKDVSLRVQTIISYVGIVLFALLFVYMLRADILRFF
;
A
#
# COMPACT_ATOMS: atom_id res chain seq x y z
N MET A 1 -23.24 15.80 -16.94
CA MET A 1 -22.78 14.40 -16.85
C MET A 1 -21.26 14.27 -16.98
N GLN A 2 -20.60 14.95 -17.90
CA GLN A 2 -19.12 14.89 -18.06
C GLN A 2 -18.35 15.33 -16.80
N LEU A 3 -18.76 16.40 -16.11
CA LEU A 3 -18.10 16.88 -14.88
C LEU A 3 -18.18 15.84 -13.73
N ILE A 4 -19.29 15.12 -13.60
CA ILE A 4 -19.44 14.06 -12.60
C ILE A 4 -18.54 12.86 -12.93
N ALA A 5 -18.47 12.47 -14.19
CA ALA A 5 -17.61 11.38 -14.65
C ALA A 5 -16.12 11.70 -14.47
N SER A 6 -15.71 12.97 -14.72
CA SER A 6 -14.30 13.41 -14.56
C SER A 6 -13.82 13.39 -13.10
N VAL A 7 -14.71 13.42 -12.11
CA VAL A 7 -14.36 13.32 -10.69
C VAL A 7 -14.55 11.89 -10.16
N LEU A 8 -15.65 11.22 -10.53
CA LEU A 8 -15.97 9.89 -9.98
C LEU A 8 -15.02 8.80 -10.48
N ALA A 9 -14.58 8.86 -11.75
CA ALA A 9 -13.66 7.84 -12.27
C ALA A 9 -12.28 7.87 -11.57
N PRO A 10 -11.59 9.01 -11.40
CA PRO A 10 -10.37 9.09 -10.59
C PRO A 10 -10.56 8.58 -9.17
N VAL A 11 -11.62 9.00 -8.48
CA VAL A 11 -11.90 8.54 -7.11
C VAL A 11 -12.08 7.02 -7.08
N PHE A 12 -12.88 6.46 -7.98
CA PHE A 12 -13.12 5.02 -8.03
C PHE A 12 -11.84 4.22 -8.30
N TRP A 13 -11.11 4.56 -9.37
CA TRP A 13 -9.92 3.81 -9.77
C TRP A 13 -8.76 4.00 -8.79
N GLY A 14 -8.60 5.20 -8.21
CA GLY A 14 -7.61 5.47 -7.19
C GLY A 14 -7.87 4.70 -5.90
N LEU A 15 -9.12 4.72 -5.40
CA LEU A 15 -9.51 3.95 -4.22
C LEU A 15 -9.33 2.45 -4.44
N LEU A 16 -9.78 1.94 -5.59
CA LEU A 16 -9.65 0.52 -5.94
C LEU A 16 -8.18 0.09 -5.93
N LEU A 17 -7.33 0.84 -6.64
CA LEU A 17 -5.91 0.52 -6.75
C LEU A 17 -5.22 0.58 -5.39
N LEU A 18 -5.33 1.72 -4.69
CA LEU A 18 -4.63 1.91 -3.41
C LEU A 18 -5.12 0.93 -2.35
N SER A 19 -6.45 0.71 -2.25
CA SER A 19 -7.00 -0.28 -1.31
C SER A 19 -6.50 -1.69 -1.60
N ALA A 20 -6.45 -2.10 -2.87
CA ALA A 20 -5.95 -3.42 -3.24
C ALA A 20 -4.46 -3.58 -2.88
N LEU A 21 -3.63 -2.58 -3.17
CA LEU A 21 -2.19 -2.63 -2.88
C LEU A 21 -1.88 -2.59 -1.39
N VAL A 22 -2.60 -1.76 -0.60
CA VAL A 22 -2.45 -1.75 0.86
C VAL A 22 -2.97 -3.04 1.47
N PHE A 23 -4.08 -3.59 0.98
CA PHE A 23 -4.59 -4.89 1.45
C PHE A 23 -3.59 -6.03 1.19
N ILE A 24 -2.92 -6.04 0.05
CA ILE A 24 -1.84 -6.99 -0.27
C ILE A 24 -0.66 -6.80 0.70
N HIS A 25 -0.28 -5.57 0.99
CA HIS A 25 0.76 -5.21 1.95
C HIS A 25 0.45 -5.75 3.34
N GLU A 26 -0.74 -5.42 3.87
CA GLU A 26 -1.21 -5.92 5.17
C GLU A 26 -1.34 -7.45 5.19
N GLY A 27 -1.68 -8.05 4.03
CA GLY A 27 -1.68 -9.49 3.83
C GLY A 27 -0.32 -10.13 4.05
N GLY A 28 0.76 -9.45 3.66
CA GLY A 28 2.13 -9.87 3.95
C GLY A 28 2.40 -9.95 5.45
N HIS A 29 2.08 -8.91 6.20
CA HIS A 29 2.21 -8.87 7.67
C HIS A 29 1.36 -9.96 8.34
N PHE A 30 0.11 -10.12 7.90
CA PHE A 30 -0.81 -11.15 8.39
C PHE A 30 -0.22 -12.56 8.22
N ILE A 31 0.21 -12.90 7.01
CA ILE A 31 0.75 -14.24 6.71
C ILE A 31 2.01 -14.51 7.53
N ALA A 32 2.93 -13.54 7.59
CA ALA A 32 4.18 -13.68 8.34
C ALA A 32 3.93 -13.79 9.86
N ALA A 33 3.03 -12.98 10.42
CA ALA A 33 2.66 -13.04 11.83
C ALA A 33 2.11 -14.42 12.18
N ARG A 34 1.15 -14.94 11.39
CA ARG A 34 0.57 -16.27 11.59
C ARG A 34 1.61 -17.39 11.43
N ALA A 35 2.51 -17.28 10.45
CA ALA A 35 3.59 -18.25 10.25
C ALA A 35 4.61 -18.23 11.40
N CYS A 36 4.84 -17.08 12.03
CA CYS A 36 5.69 -16.94 13.22
C CYS A 36 5.01 -17.34 14.53
N GLY A 37 3.73 -17.75 14.51
CA GLY A 37 2.96 -18.14 15.70
C GLY A 37 2.31 -16.97 16.43
N VAL A 38 2.33 -15.76 15.87
CA VAL A 38 1.73 -14.56 16.44
C VAL A 38 0.25 -14.51 16.10
N ARG A 39 -0.57 -14.16 17.09
CA ARG A 39 -2.02 -13.94 16.88
C ARG A 39 -2.27 -12.68 16.09
N VAL A 40 -3.29 -12.71 15.22
CA VAL A 40 -3.84 -11.55 14.53
C VAL A 40 -5.33 -11.53 14.82
N SER A 41 -5.78 -10.49 15.51
CA SER A 41 -7.17 -10.37 15.95
C SER A 41 -8.12 -9.97 14.84
N GLU A 42 -7.72 -9.01 14.00
CA GLU A 42 -8.50 -8.47 12.88
C GLU A 42 -7.66 -8.34 11.60
N PHE A 43 -8.30 -8.54 10.45
CA PHE A 43 -7.74 -8.30 9.13
C PHE A 43 -8.83 -7.72 8.22
N PHE A 44 -8.72 -6.47 7.87
CA PHE A 44 -9.77 -5.74 7.16
C PHE A 44 -9.27 -5.04 5.91
N LEU A 45 -10.12 -5.04 4.88
CA LEU A 45 -10.05 -4.11 3.76
C LEU A 45 -10.80 -2.84 4.14
N GLY A 46 -10.13 -1.69 4.07
CA GLY A 46 -10.62 -0.39 4.50
C GLY A 46 -10.20 -0.03 5.94
N LEU A 47 -10.32 1.25 6.27
CA LEU A 47 -9.96 1.79 7.59
C LEU A 47 -10.99 1.41 8.65
N PRO A 48 -10.61 1.39 9.95
CA PRO A 48 -11.54 1.09 11.05
C PRO A 48 -12.79 1.97 11.02
N CYS A 49 -13.97 1.34 10.98
CA CYS A 49 -15.25 2.01 10.92
C CYS A 49 -16.30 1.24 11.74
N ARG A 50 -17.35 1.96 12.23
CA ARG A 50 -18.47 1.33 12.95
C ARG A 50 -19.30 0.41 12.05
N ILE A 51 -19.42 0.77 10.77
CA ILE A 51 -20.12 -0.05 9.77
C ILE A 51 -19.08 -1.00 9.20
N ARG A 52 -19.25 -2.30 9.45
CA ARG A 52 -18.35 -3.33 8.94
C ARG A 52 -19.09 -4.63 8.65
N LEU A 53 -18.71 -5.27 7.55
CA LEU A 53 -19.07 -6.66 7.26
C LEU A 53 -17.88 -7.53 7.70
N ALA A 54 -18.13 -8.42 8.65
CA ALA A 54 -17.04 -9.21 9.23
C ALA A 54 -17.44 -10.66 9.45
N HIS A 55 -16.48 -11.56 9.27
CA HIS A 55 -16.62 -13.00 9.52
C HIS A 55 -15.39 -13.52 10.26
N ARG A 56 -15.62 -14.25 11.36
CA ARG A 56 -14.53 -14.88 12.12
C ARG A 56 -14.16 -16.22 11.52
N SER A 57 -12.91 -16.37 11.15
CA SER A 57 -12.37 -17.61 10.60
C SER A 57 -12.26 -18.69 11.67
N LYS A 58 -12.89 -19.86 11.45
CA LYS A 58 -12.71 -21.03 12.31
C LYS A 58 -11.30 -21.62 12.26
N ARG A 59 -10.51 -21.27 11.25
CA ARG A 59 -9.18 -21.84 10.99
C ARG A 59 -8.06 -21.15 11.76
N CYS A 60 -8.17 -19.84 11.94
CA CYS A 60 -7.14 -19.01 12.60
C CYS A 60 -7.72 -18.04 13.65
N GLY A 61 -9.03 -18.04 13.86
CA GLY A 61 -9.69 -17.17 14.83
C GLY A 61 -9.75 -15.69 14.48
N THR A 62 -9.02 -15.25 13.46
CA THR A 62 -8.98 -13.86 12.99
C THR A 62 -10.34 -13.42 12.47
N LEU A 63 -10.74 -12.21 12.77
CA LEU A 63 -11.91 -11.55 12.22
C LEU A 63 -11.55 -10.90 10.88
N PHE A 64 -12.03 -11.46 9.77
CA PHE A 64 -11.86 -10.90 8.43
C PHE A 64 -13.05 -10.03 8.08
N GLY A 65 -12.80 -8.89 7.44
CA GLY A 65 -13.91 -8.04 7.06
C GLY A 65 -13.57 -6.93 6.07
N VAL A 66 -14.62 -6.19 5.74
CA VAL A 66 -14.57 -5.02 4.84
C VAL A 66 -15.31 -3.87 5.51
N THR A 67 -14.78 -2.68 5.37
CA THR A 67 -15.40 -1.43 5.79
C THR A 67 -15.67 -0.51 4.60
N PRO A 68 -16.62 0.42 4.67
CA PRO A 68 -16.91 1.33 3.55
C PRO A 68 -15.80 2.37 3.29
N LEU A 69 -14.87 2.59 4.23
CA LEU A 69 -13.75 3.51 4.07
C LEU A 69 -12.58 2.83 3.35
N LEU A 70 -12.70 2.65 2.05
CA LEU A 70 -11.72 1.96 1.20
C LEU A 70 -10.46 2.81 0.93
N LEU A 71 -9.85 3.37 1.98
CA LEU A 71 -8.58 4.13 1.92
C LEU A 71 -7.38 3.30 2.37
N GLY A 72 -7.47 1.97 2.26
CA GLY A 72 -6.40 1.06 2.68
C GLY A 72 -6.93 -0.22 3.28
N GLY A 73 -6.24 -0.75 4.29
CA GLY A 73 -6.57 -1.91 5.07
C GLY A 73 -5.78 -1.92 6.37
N TYR A 74 -6.00 -2.91 7.23
CA TYR A 74 -5.19 -3.11 8.42
C TYR A 74 -5.16 -4.57 8.89
N ALA A 75 -4.07 -4.94 9.53
CA ALA A 75 -3.89 -6.19 10.25
C ALA A 75 -3.60 -5.88 11.73
N ALA A 76 -4.50 -6.22 12.63
CA ALA A 76 -4.31 -6.04 14.07
C ALA A 76 -3.49 -7.21 14.64
N ILE A 77 -2.16 -7.06 14.61
CA ILE A 77 -1.21 -8.04 15.14
C ILE A 77 -1.11 -7.87 16.65
N CYS A 78 -1.39 -8.93 17.40
CA CYS A 78 -1.39 -8.90 18.86
C CYS A 78 -0.01 -8.59 19.44
N GLY A 79 0.05 -7.63 20.38
CA GLY A 79 1.28 -7.24 21.07
C GLY A 79 2.30 -6.49 20.23
N MET A 80 1.87 -5.76 19.23
CA MET A 80 2.74 -4.90 18.43
C MET A 80 3.08 -3.57 19.11
N GLU A 81 2.30 -3.20 20.12
CA GLU A 81 2.62 -2.09 21.01
C GLU A 81 3.52 -2.65 22.13
N HIS A 82 4.74 -2.10 22.25
CA HIS A 82 5.72 -2.51 23.27
C HIS A 82 5.27 -2.01 24.65
N ASP A 83 4.41 -2.76 25.29
CA ASP A 83 3.93 -2.47 26.63
C ASP A 83 4.36 -3.60 27.58
N ASN A 84 5.22 -3.29 28.53
CA ASN A 84 5.67 -4.22 29.56
C ASN A 84 5.11 -3.80 30.91
N SER A 85 4.04 -4.47 31.34
CA SER A 85 3.51 -4.30 32.68
C SER A 85 4.02 -5.42 33.59
N PRO A 86 4.72 -5.11 34.70
CA PRO A 86 5.21 -6.12 35.63
C PRO A 86 4.08 -6.85 36.35
N CYS A 87 2.88 -6.29 36.41
CA CYS A 87 1.73 -6.90 37.07
C CYS A 87 0.82 -7.70 36.11
N ALA A 88 1.17 -7.80 34.82
CA ALA A 88 0.31 -8.40 33.81
C ALA A 88 -0.07 -9.86 34.09
N SER A 89 0.85 -10.66 34.62
CA SER A 89 0.57 -12.05 35.01
C SER A 89 -0.46 -12.13 36.14
N HIS A 90 -0.36 -11.25 37.14
CA HIS A 90 -1.29 -11.22 38.27
C HIS A 90 -2.68 -10.71 37.85
N VAL A 91 -2.73 -9.69 36.99
CA VAL A 91 -4.00 -9.17 36.44
C VAL A 91 -4.69 -10.25 35.62
N LEU A 92 -3.96 -10.96 34.73
CA LEU A 92 -4.52 -12.05 33.93
C LEU A 92 -5.04 -13.19 34.81
N ALA A 93 -4.26 -13.61 35.83
CA ALA A 93 -4.64 -14.66 36.77
C ALA A 93 -5.92 -14.29 37.54
N GLU A 94 -6.02 -13.03 38.03
CA GLU A 94 -7.16 -12.59 38.81
C GLU A 94 -8.44 -12.50 37.98
N ILE A 95 -8.35 -12.01 36.72
CA ILE A 95 -9.47 -12.01 35.78
C ILE A 95 -9.90 -13.45 35.47
N ASN A 96 -8.97 -14.37 35.20
CA ASN A 96 -9.30 -15.77 34.94
C ASN A 96 -9.97 -16.45 36.14
N ARG A 97 -9.51 -16.16 37.34
CA ARG A 97 -10.07 -16.73 38.56
C ARG A 97 -11.50 -16.27 38.84
N ARG A 98 -11.80 -14.98 38.53
CA ARG A 98 -13.14 -14.39 38.79
C ARG A 98 -14.10 -14.56 37.62
N GLY A 99 -13.58 -14.78 36.42
CA GLY A 99 -14.33 -14.71 35.17
C GLY A 99 -14.49 -13.29 34.63
N GLN A 100 -14.74 -12.33 35.55
CA GLN A 100 -14.94 -10.91 35.23
C GLN A 100 -14.47 -10.05 36.40
N ALA A 101 -13.86 -8.90 36.13
CA ALA A 101 -13.43 -7.94 37.15
C ALA A 101 -13.42 -6.51 36.60
N THR A 102 -13.69 -5.55 37.48
CA THR A 102 -13.51 -4.12 37.21
C THR A 102 -12.05 -3.70 37.44
N VAL A 103 -11.63 -2.63 36.77
CA VAL A 103 -10.31 -2.01 37.00
C VAL A 103 -10.11 -1.67 38.50
N GLN A 104 -11.16 -1.15 39.16
CA GLN A 104 -11.10 -0.78 40.57
C GLN A 104 -10.94 -2.01 41.47
N GLU A 105 -11.71 -3.09 41.27
CA GLU A 105 -11.58 -4.33 42.04
C GLU A 105 -10.18 -4.96 41.88
N LEU A 106 -9.59 -4.91 40.68
CA LEU A 106 -8.24 -5.38 40.45
C LEU A 106 -7.19 -4.51 41.15
N ALA A 107 -7.39 -3.17 41.13
CA ALA A 107 -6.53 -2.21 41.81
C ALA A 107 -6.51 -2.43 43.31
N ASP A 108 -7.70 -2.60 43.92
CA ASP A 108 -7.85 -2.86 45.36
C ASP A 108 -7.25 -4.21 45.76
N THR A 109 -7.43 -5.27 44.90
CA THR A 109 -6.93 -6.62 45.20
C THR A 109 -5.43 -6.70 45.11
N LEU A 110 -4.82 -6.06 44.09
CA LEU A 110 -3.37 -6.10 43.81
C LEU A 110 -2.62 -4.96 44.54
N ALA A 111 -3.32 -4.06 45.23
CA ALA A 111 -2.78 -2.85 45.87
C ALA A 111 -1.93 -1.99 44.90
N LEU A 112 -2.48 -1.78 43.68
CA LEU A 112 -1.83 -1.03 42.59
C LEU A 112 -2.75 0.16 42.17
N ASP A 113 -2.14 1.14 41.52
CA ASP A 113 -2.85 2.28 40.93
C ASP A 113 -3.80 1.84 39.81
N SER A 114 -5.03 2.40 39.80
CA SER A 114 -6.04 2.07 38.78
C SER A 114 -5.58 2.40 37.35
N GLU A 115 -4.75 3.41 37.18
CA GLU A 115 -4.19 3.75 35.84
C GLU A 115 -3.22 2.65 35.36
N VAL A 116 -2.40 2.10 36.26
CA VAL A 116 -1.49 0.99 35.95
C VAL A 116 -2.30 -0.26 35.57
N ILE A 117 -3.36 -0.56 36.33
CA ILE A 117 -4.25 -1.69 36.04
C ILE A 117 -4.97 -1.51 34.70
N LEU A 118 -5.50 -0.32 34.43
CA LEU A 118 -6.19 -0.01 33.17
C LEU A 118 -5.26 -0.22 31.96
N ASN A 119 -4.05 0.33 32.02
CA ASN A 119 -3.05 0.15 30.97
C ASN A 119 -2.68 -1.33 30.78
N THR A 120 -2.58 -2.07 31.88
CA THR A 120 -2.32 -3.53 31.81
C THR A 120 -3.49 -4.29 31.19
N CYS A 121 -4.73 -3.94 31.50
CA CYS A 121 -5.92 -4.53 30.90
C CYS A 121 -5.99 -4.21 29.39
N ILE A 122 -5.68 -2.98 28.99
CA ILE A 122 -5.62 -2.59 27.58
C ILE A 122 -4.56 -3.43 26.83
N MET A 123 -3.38 -3.60 27.42
CA MET A 123 -2.32 -4.45 26.86
C MET A 123 -2.79 -5.91 26.69
N LEU A 124 -3.37 -6.52 27.73
CA LEU A 124 -3.87 -7.91 27.69
C LEU A 124 -5.04 -8.07 26.71
N MET A 125 -5.89 -7.05 26.58
CA MET A 125 -6.94 -6.99 25.56
C MET A 125 -6.35 -6.97 24.14
N ASN A 126 -5.32 -6.17 23.90
CA ASN A 126 -4.61 -6.12 22.61
C ASN A 126 -3.91 -7.43 22.28
N TRP A 127 -3.53 -8.23 23.29
CA TRP A 127 -3.04 -9.61 23.10
C TRP A 127 -4.15 -10.61 22.76
N GLY A 128 -5.42 -10.21 22.95
CA GLY A 128 -6.57 -11.11 22.85
C GLY A 128 -6.66 -12.10 24.01
N SER A 129 -6.04 -11.78 25.16
CA SER A 129 -5.99 -12.60 26.35
C SER A 129 -7.19 -12.38 27.27
N ILE A 130 -7.80 -11.19 27.21
CA ILE A 130 -9.03 -10.79 27.90
C ILE A 130 -9.96 -10.06 26.95
N ALA A 131 -11.23 -9.98 27.30
CA ALA A 131 -12.27 -9.28 26.52
C ALA A 131 -12.80 -8.05 27.28
N PRO A 132 -13.07 -6.93 26.56
CA PRO A 132 -13.72 -5.77 27.16
C PRO A 132 -15.21 -6.03 27.35
N VAL A 133 -15.78 -5.63 28.49
CA VAL A 133 -17.23 -5.69 28.77
C VAL A 133 -17.81 -4.31 28.65
N TYR A 134 -18.69 -4.12 27.65
CA TYR A 134 -19.41 -2.86 27.43
C TYR A 134 -20.85 -2.98 27.92
N ASP A 135 -21.34 -1.97 28.60
CA ASP A 135 -22.76 -1.88 28.91
C ASP A 135 -23.57 -1.79 27.60
N ARG A 136 -24.57 -2.66 27.47
CA ARG A 136 -25.43 -2.73 26.28
C ARG A 136 -26.26 -1.46 26.09
N ASP A 137 -26.62 -0.79 27.20
CA ASP A 137 -27.50 0.37 27.18
C ASP A 137 -26.75 1.69 27.04
N ASP A 138 -25.46 1.73 27.35
CA ASP A 138 -24.65 2.93 27.20
C ASP A 138 -23.89 2.93 25.85
N ARG A 139 -24.48 3.62 24.87
CA ARG A 139 -23.82 3.83 23.55
C ARG A 139 -22.54 4.68 23.63
N ARG A 140 -22.31 5.41 24.73
CA ARG A 140 -21.11 6.24 24.94
C ARG A 140 -19.96 5.40 25.49
N SER A 141 -20.23 4.32 26.23
CA SER A 141 -19.19 3.47 26.83
C SER A 141 -18.25 2.84 25.81
N ARG A 142 -18.72 2.60 24.59
CA ARG A 142 -17.90 2.07 23.49
C ARG A 142 -16.89 3.06 22.88
N ALA A 143 -16.95 4.33 23.24
CA ALA A 143 -16.00 5.36 22.79
C ALA A 143 -14.76 5.46 23.68
N TYR A 144 -14.79 4.81 24.86
CA TYR A 144 -13.72 4.81 25.85
C TYR A 144 -13.33 3.37 26.20
N TYR A 145 -12.16 3.18 26.81
CA TYR A 145 -11.79 1.88 27.37
C TYR A 145 -12.75 1.51 28.50
N PRO A 146 -13.28 0.28 28.53
CA PRO A 146 -14.26 -0.13 29.52
C PRO A 146 -13.61 -0.23 30.91
N GLU A 147 -14.43 -0.04 31.95
CA GLU A 147 -14.01 -0.25 33.32
C GLU A 147 -13.97 -1.74 33.72
N THR A 148 -14.61 -2.60 32.92
CA THR A 148 -14.77 -4.04 33.22
C THR A 148 -14.16 -4.88 32.12
N TYR A 149 -13.44 -5.90 32.52
CA TYR A 149 -12.82 -6.89 31.64
C TYR A 149 -13.20 -8.30 32.06
N ALA A 150 -13.29 -9.20 31.08
CA ALA A 150 -13.70 -10.59 31.26
C ALA A 150 -12.72 -11.57 30.63
N THR A 151 -12.80 -12.82 31.06
CA THR A 151 -12.12 -13.94 30.42
C THR A 151 -12.61 -14.12 28.98
N VAL A 152 -11.70 -14.43 28.07
CA VAL A 152 -12.06 -14.91 26.73
C VAL A 152 -12.40 -16.39 26.78
N ARG A 153 -13.12 -16.90 25.77
CA ARG A 153 -13.30 -18.35 25.63
C ARG A 153 -11.94 -19.04 25.52
N ARG A 154 -11.68 -19.97 26.45
CA ARG A 154 -10.39 -20.63 26.59
C ARG A 154 -10.57 -22.11 26.88
N ASP A 155 -9.85 -23.01 26.18
CA ASP A 155 -9.84 -24.43 26.47
C ASP A 155 -8.96 -24.73 27.70
N ARG A 156 -8.94 -26.00 28.17
CA ARG A 156 -8.12 -26.41 29.35
C ARG A 156 -6.62 -26.24 29.13
N GLY A 157 -6.14 -26.34 27.87
CA GLY A 157 -4.74 -26.12 27.52
C GLY A 157 -4.36 -24.63 27.38
N GLY A 158 -5.26 -23.72 27.72
CA GLY A 158 -5.03 -22.27 27.65
C GLY A 158 -5.12 -21.66 26.25
N ASN A 159 -5.63 -22.38 25.23
CA ASN A 159 -5.82 -21.83 23.90
C ASN A 159 -7.13 -21.04 23.81
N THR A 160 -7.11 -20.02 22.99
CA THR A 160 -8.28 -19.17 22.69
C THR A 160 -8.71 -19.33 21.25
N VAL A 161 -9.86 -18.75 20.88
CA VAL A 161 -10.34 -18.74 19.49
C VAL A 161 -9.29 -18.22 18.51
N LEU A 162 -8.40 -17.28 18.93
CA LEU A 162 -7.32 -16.73 18.10
C LEU A 162 -6.20 -17.72 17.78
N ASP A 163 -6.14 -18.84 18.49
CA ASP A 163 -5.15 -19.90 18.23
C ASP A 163 -5.63 -20.88 17.15
N GLY A 164 -6.85 -20.69 16.66
CA GLY A 164 -7.41 -21.40 15.52
C GLY A 164 -7.55 -22.90 15.78
N LYS A 165 -6.79 -23.72 15.05
CA LYS A 165 -6.88 -25.20 15.15
C LYS A 165 -6.39 -25.77 16.49
N LEU A 166 -5.64 -25.02 17.28
CA LEU A 166 -5.17 -25.44 18.61
C LEU A 166 -6.29 -25.31 19.66
N PHE A 167 -7.30 -24.49 19.41
CA PHE A 167 -8.42 -24.25 20.30
C PHE A 167 -9.46 -25.36 20.16
N ASP A 168 -9.80 -26.03 21.29
CA ASP A 168 -10.90 -26.98 21.35
C ASP A 168 -12.18 -26.32 21.88
N PRO A 169 -13.19 -26.08 21.00
CA PRO A 169 -14.44 -25.46 21.45
C PRO A 169 -15.28 -26.34 22.38
N ALA A 170 -15.08 -27.67 22.38
CA ALA A 170 -15.85 -28.61 23.18
C ALA A 170 -15.42 -28.60 24.66
N ASP A 171 -14.16 -28.26 24.91
CA ASP A 171 -13.58 -28.23 26.26
C ASP A 171 -13.30 -26.78 26.75
N ALA A 172 -13.92 -25.81 26.09
CA ALA A 172 -13.70 -24.40 26.40
C ALA A 172 -14.74 -23.83 27.33
N THR A 173 -14.29 -22.99 28.28
CA THR A 173 -15.16 -22.15 29.15
C THR A 173 -15.89 -21.09 28.32
N GLY A 174 -17.00 -20.59 28.83
CA GLY A 174 -17.69 -19.42 28.27
C GLY A 174 -16.88 -18.14 28.42
N GLU A 175 -17.23 -17.10 27.65
CA GLU A 175 -16.71 -15.76 27.86
C GLU A 175 -17.29 -15.19 29.14
N GLY A 176 -16.45 -14.69 30.03
CA GLY A 176 -16.84 -14.16 31.32
C GLY A 176 -16.99 -15.22 32.44
N ASP A 177 -16.80 -16.51 32.13
CA ASP A 177 -16.78 -17.57 33.15
C ASP A 177 -15.38 -17.71 33.76
N PRO A 178 -15.25 -18.07 35.06
CA PRO A 178 -13.98 -18.42 35.67
C PRO A 178 -13.28 -19.54 34.90
N TRP A 179 -12.00 -19.36 34.60
CA TRP A 179 -11.22 -20.37 33.90
C TRP A 179 -10.34 -21.15 34.89
N SER A 180 -10.40 -22.47 34.81
CA SER A 180 -9.53 -23.40 35.53
C SER A 180 -9.02 -24.43 34.55
N GLY A 181 -7.80 -24.21 34.04
CA GLY A 181 -7.14 -25.12 33.09
C GLY A 181 -6.16 -26.07 33.74
N ASP A 182 -5.49 -26.89 32.89
CA ASP A 182 -4.50 -27.88 33.28
C ASP A 182 -3.10 -27.25 33.46
N ILE A 183 -2.92 -25.96 33.20
CA ILE A 183 -1.67 -25.22 33.30
C ILE A 183 -1.75 -24.16 34.39
N ASP A 184 -0.64 -23.85 35.05
CA ASP A 184 -0.59 -22.80 36.05
C ASP A 184 -0.61 -21.39 35.45
N ASP A 185 -0.90 -20.38 36.29
CA ASP A 185 -1.02 -18.97 35.84
C ASP A 185 0.28 -18.45 35.22
N GLY A 186 1.46 -18.89 35.69
CA GLY A 186 2.75 -18.49 35.14
C GLY A 186 2.98 -19.10 33.74
N GLN A 187 2.63 -20.37 33.56
CA GLN A 187 2.69 -21.06 32.28
C GLN A 187 1.70 -20.44 31.29
N LEU A 188 0.48 -20.15 31.73
CA LEU A 188 -0.52 -19.46 30.92
C LEU A 188 -0.01 -18.11 30.43
N PHE A 189 0.51 -17.28 31.34
CA PHE A 189 1.04 -15.97 30.96
C PHE A 189 2.22 -16.07 29.98
N ALA A 190 3.14 -17.01 30.20
CA ALA A 190 4.25 -17.26 29.27
C ALA A 190 3.75 -17.71 27.88
N GLN A 191 2.71 -18.55 27.85
CA GLN A 191 2.06 -19.00 26.63
C GLN A 191 1.38 -17.83 25.88
N GLU A 192 0.61 -17.00 26.60
CA GLU A 192 -0.04 -15.81 26.04
C GLU A 192 1.01 -14.86 25.44
N LYS A 193 2.06 -14.55 26.18
CA LYS A 193 3.16 -13.69 25.72
C LYS A 193 3.85 -14.27 24.49
N SER A 194 4.08 -15.57 24.43
CA SER A 194 4.75 -16.22 23.29
C SER A 194 3.99 -16.09 21.96
N ARG A 195 2.69 -15.81 22.02
CA ARG A 195 1.77 -15.62 20.87
C ARG A 195 1.61 -14.18 20.44
N THR A 196 2.37 -13.27 21.04
CA THR A 196 2.39 -11.83 20.69
C THR A 196 3.62 -11.49 19.85
N TYR A 197 3.58 -10.34 19.18
CA TYR A 197 4.72 -9.81 18.44
C TYR A 197 5.96 -9.62 19.34
N ASP A 198 5.78 -9.08 20.55
CA ASP A 198 6.88 -8.90 21.51
C ASP A 198 7.40 -10.20 22.09
N GLY A 199 6.57 -11.24 22.14
CA GLY A 199 6.95 -12.55 22.64
C GLY A 199 7.81 -13.39 21.71
N VAL A 200 7.88 -13.03 20.42
CA VAL A 200 8.72 -13.78 19.46
C VAL A 200 10.12 -13.17 19.32
N SER A 201 11.05 -14.00 18.82
CA SER A 201 12.45 -13.58 18.62
C SER A 201 12.60 -12.47 17.57
N PHE A 202 13.65 -11.65 17.70
CA PHE A 202 13.96 -10.56 16.77
C PHE A 202 13.90 -10.96 15.28
N PRO A 203 14.47 -12.09 14.80
CA PRO A 203 14.35 -12.47 13.40
C PRO A 203 12.89 -12.66 12.93
N ARG A 204 12.01 -13.19 13.82
CA ARG A 204 10.59 -13.34 13.51
C ARG A 204 9.89 -11.98 13.46
N ARG A 205 10.21 -11.05 14.38
CA ARG A 205 9.69 -9.67 14.35
C ARG A 205 10.13 -8.94 13.09
N ALA A 206 11.42 -9.02 12.74
CA ALA A 206 11.94 -8.45 11.50
C ALA A 206 11.26 -9.04 10.25
N LEU A 207 11.03 -10.36 10.21
CA LEU A 207 10.31 -11.01 9.12
C LEU A 207 8.87 -10.48 9.01
N ILE A 208 8.17 -10.31 10.13
CA ILE A 208 6.80 -9.76 10.14
C ILE A 208 6.79 -8.35 9.56
N LEU A 209 7.71 -7.47 9.96
CA LEU A 209 7.79 -6.10 9.44
C LEU A 209 8.20 -6.04 7.97
N LEU A 210 9.12 -6.89 7.53
CA LEU A 210 9.57 -6.92 6.15
C LEU A 210 8.55 -7.57 5.19
N ALA A 211 7.64 -8.39 5.71
CA ALA A 211 6.75 -9.19 4.87
C ALA A 211 5.81 -8.35 4.02
N GLY A 212 5.24 -7.25 4.55
CA GLY A 212 4.42 -6.32 3.79
C GLY A 212 5.20 -5.68 2.63
N ILE A 213 6.44 -5.26 2.90
CA ILE A 213 7.36 -4.68 1.92
C ILE A 213 7.65 -5.70 0.80
N LEU A 214 8.05 -6.91 1.18
CA LEU A 214 8.41 -7.98 0.24
C LEU A 214 7.24 -8.40 -0.64
N VAL A 215 6.03 -8.53 -0.05
CA VAL A 215 4.84 -8.92 -0.80
C VAL A 215 4.48 -7.86 -1.83
N ASN A 216 4.59 -6.57 -1.53
CA ASN A 216 4.36 -5.51 -2.50
C ASN A 216 5.41 -5.51 -3.63
N ILE A 217 6.68 -5.75 -3.32
CA ILE A 217 7.72 -5.87 -4.35
C ILE A 217 7.42 -7.07 -5.25
N ILE A 218 7.11 -8.23 -4.67
CA ILE A 218 6.77 -9.44 -5.43
C ILE A 218 5.52 -9.22 -6.28
N ALA A 219 4.46 -8.63 -5.72
CA ALA A 219 3.23 -8.32 -6.44
C ALA A 219 3.48 -7.37 -7.61
N GLY A 220 4.25 -6.30 -7.40
CA GLY A 220 4.64 -5.37 -8.46
C GLY A 220 5.42 -6.05 -9.58
N MET A 221 6.40 -6.90 -9.24
CA MET A 221 7.13 -7.69 -10.23
C MET A 221 6.22 -8.64 -11.01
N LEU A 222 5.31 -9.35 -10.33
CA LEU A 222 4.38 -10.29 -10.98
C LEU A 222 3.42 -9.56 -11.92
N LEU A 223 2.92 -8.38 -11.53
CA LEU A 223 2.08 -7.55 -12.39
C LEU A 223 2.84 -7.11 -13.65
N LEU A 224 4.05 -6.58 -13.52
CA LEU A 224 4.88 -6.19 -14.67
C LEU A 224 5.24 -7.39 -15.55
N MET A 225 5.63 -8.50 -14.96
CA MET A 225 5.92 -9.74 -15.71
C MET A 225 4.69 -10.22 -16.47
N SER A 226 3.49 -10.14 -15.88
CA SER A 226 2.24 -10.56 -16.56
C SER A 226 1.95 -9.68 -17.78
N VAL A 227 2.21 -8.37 -17.67
CA VAL A 227 2.07 -7.46 -18.81
C VAL A 227 3.10 -7.82 -19.88
N TYR A 228 4.37 -7.93 -19.54
CA TYR A 228 5.43 -8.14 -20.53
C TYR A 228 5.40 -9.51 -21.20
N SER A 229 4.98 -10.57 -20.49
CA SER A 229 5.01 -11.94 -21.04
C SER A 229 3.67 -12.44 -21.55
N ILE A 230 2.54 -12.03 -20.95
CA ILE A 230 1.21 -12.59 -21.26
C ILE A 230 0.42 -11.61 -22.12
N ILE A 231 0.20 -10.39 -21.62
CA ILE A 231 -0.63 -9.41 -22.31
C ILE A 231 0.11 -8.86 -23.53
N GLY A 232 1.38 -8.44 -23.37
CA GLY A 232 2.14 -7.69 -24.33
C GLY A 232 1.87 -6.19 -24.24
N PHE A 233 2.63 -5.40 -24.95
CA PHE A 233 2.49 -3.96 -25.04
C PHE A 233 2.88 -3.48 -26.43
N SER A 234 2.29 -2.35 -26.84
CA SER A 234 2.57 -1.74 -28.12
C SER A 234 3.77 -0.80 -28.00
N VAL A 235 4.77 -1.00 -28.82
CA VAL A 235 5.96 -0.15 -28.92
C VAL A 235 5.91 0.61 -30.24
N PRO A 236 6.13 1.94 -30.24
CA PRO A 236 6.29 2.69 -31.47
C PRO A 236 7.44 2.10 -32.30
N GLN A 237 7.19 1.85 -33.58
CA GLN A 237 8.24 1.47 -34.53
C GLN A 237 8.98 2.73 -34.97
N ASP A 238 10.30 2.63 -35.08
CA ASP A 238 11.12 3.73 -35.60
C ASP A 238 11.13 3.73 -37.13
N VAL A 239 9.95 3.81 -37.71
CA VAL A 239 9.72 3.94 -39.17
C VAL A 239 8.89 5.19 -39.44
N ASN A 240 9.11 5.85 -40.57
CA ASN A 240 8.41 7.05 -40.98
C ASN A 240 6.95 6.82 -41.45
N ARG A 241 6.32 5.71 -40.97
CA ARG A 241 4.92 5.37 -41.25
C ARG A 241 3.99 5.84 -40.14
N ILE A 242 2.87 6.43 -40.55
CA ILE A 242 1.86 6.96 -39.65
C ILE A 242 0.95 5.81 -39.16
N GLY A 243 0.81 5.66 -37.85
CA GLY A 243 -0.09 4.69 -37.22
C GLY A 243 -1.49 5.24 -37.04
N GLU A 244 -1.60 6.48 -36.58
CA GLU A 244 -2.87 7.14 -36.29
C GLU A 244 -2.77 8.63 -36.58
N VAL A 245 -3.87 9.24 -37.03
CA VAL A 245 -4.00 10.68 -37.25
C VAL A 245 -5.11 11.21 -36.35
N ILE A 246 -4.83 12.28 -35.62
CA ILE A 246 -5.80 12.91 -34.73
C ILE A 246 -6.83 13.66 -35.55
N GLU A 247 -8.11 13.40 -35.32
CA GLU A 247 -9.21 14.07 -36.03
C GLU A 247 -9.18 15.59 -35.76
N GLY A 248 -9.26 16.37 -36.82
CA GLY A 248 -9.16 17.83 -36.78
C GLY A 248 -7.74 18.39 -36.64
N SER A 249 -6.71 17.56 -36.59
CA SER A 249 -5.30 17.99 -36.56
C SER A 249 -4.82 18.56 -37.91
N PRO A 250 -3.66 19.25 -37.93
CA PRO A 250 -3.06 19.71 -39.18
C PRO A 250 -2.84 18.60 -40.21
N ALA A 251 -2.39 17.42 -39.80
CA ALA A 251 -2.23 16.25 -40.66
C ALA A 251 -3.58 15.79 -41.25
N TYR A 252 -4.64 15.74 -40.42
CA TYR A 252 -5.99 15.37 -40.84
C TYR A 252 -6.53 16.34 -41.91
N VAL A 253 -6.38 17.65 -41.66
CA VAL A 253 -6.81 18.70 -42.61
C VAL A 253 -6.02 18.63 -43.92
N ALA A 254 -4.76 18.25 -43.86
CA ALA A 254 -3.89 18.08 -45.03
C ALA A 254 -4.19 16.79 -45.83
N GLY A 255 -5.12 15.95 -45.36
CA GLY A 255 -5.49 14.71 -46.03
C GLY A 255 -4.54 13.53 -45.78
N ILE A 256 -3.64 13.66 -44.81
CA ILE A 256 -2.75 12.58 -44.37
C ILE A 256 -3.57 11.57 -43.57
N THR A 257 -3.37 10.28 -43.83
CA THR A 257 -4.14 9.19 -43.21
C THR A 257 -3.24 8.17 -42.54
N ALA A 258 -3.84 7.33 -41.68
CA ALA A 258 -3.13 6.21 -41.09
C ALA A 258 -2.65 5.22 -42.18
N GLY A 259 -1.41 4.79 -42.09
CA GLY A 259 -0.75 3.95 -43.08
C GLY A 259 0.15 4.71 -44.05
N ASP A 260 -0.01 6.03 -44.17
CA ASP A 260 0.86 6.87 -45.03
C ASP A 260 2.29 6.91 -44.49
N ARG A 261 3.21 7.19 -45.40
CA ARG A 261 4.63 7.29 -45.10
C ARG A 261 5.12 8.69 -45.38
N ILE A 262 5.61 9.44 -44.40
CA ILE A 262 6.25 10.73 -44.63
C ILE A 262 7.65 10.51 -45.14
N VAL A 263 7.95 11.06 -46.35
CA VAL A 263 9.22 10.85 -47.03
C VAL A 263 10.13 12.07 -46.89
N GLN A 264 9.55 13.29 -46.85
CA GLN A 264 10.32 14.51 -46.78
C GLN A 264 9.57 15.62 -46.04
N ILE A 265 10.30 16.48 -45.32
CA ILE A 265 9.80 17.66 -44.66
C ILE A 265 10.74 18.84 -45.01
N ASP A 266 10.21 19.91 -45.60
CA ASP A 266 10.96 21.09 -46.03
C ASP A 266 12.26 20.73 -46.80
N GLY A 267 12.19 19.77 -47.75
CA GLY A 267 13.32 19.34 -48.54
C GLY A 267 14.26 18.37 -47.83
N THR A 268 14.05 18.04 -46.57
CA THR A 268 14.83 17.07 -45.79
C THR A 268 14.19 15.69 -45.84
N GLU A 269 14.89 14.69 -46.36
CA GLU A 269 14.44 13.28 -46.39
C GLU A 269 14.41 12.73 -44.95
N VAL A 270 13.34 11.94 -44.64
CA VAL A 270 13.15 11.27 -43.36
C VAL A 270 12.84 9.80 -43.61
N GLU A 271 13.60 8.89 -42.98
CA GLU A 271 13.43 7.46 -43.08
C GLU A 271 12.90 6.82 -41.80
N THR A 272 13.14 7.49 -40.68
CA THR A 272 12.77 7.00 -39.36
C THR A 272 11.79 7.95 -38.65
N TRP A 273 11.05 7.42 -37.65
CA TRP A 273 10.19 8.25 -36.79
C TRP A 273 10.99 9.26 -35.98
N THR A 274 12.18 8.87 -35.52
CA THR A 274 13.08 9.74 -34.77
C THR A 274 13.55 10.92 -35.61
N GLU A 275 13.94 10.71 -36.88
CA GLU A 275 14.31 11.78 -37.83
C GLU A 275 13.12 12.71 -38.11
N LEU A 276 11.91 12.13 -38.32
CA LEU A 276 10.68 12.88 -38.54
C LEU A 276 10.39 13.84 -37.38
N VAL A 277 10.42 13.33 -36.15
CA VAL A 277 10.18 14.14 -34.94
C VAL A 277 11.25 15.21 -34.76
N THR A 278 12.53 14.87 -35.01
CA THR A 278 13.64 15.82 -34.90
C THR A 278 13.50 16.93 -35.92
N CYS A 279 13.18 16.61 -37.19
CA CYS A 279 12.96 17.58 -38.24
C CYS A 279 11.80 18.55 -37.91
N LEU A 280 10.67 18.01 -37.42
CA LEU A 280 9.53 18.84 -36.97
C LEU A 280 9.93 19.80 -35.83
N GLN A 281 10.69 19.32 -34.84
CA GLN A 281 11.17 20.14 -33.72
C GLN A 281 12.14 21.24 -34.18
N GLU A 282 13.04 20.96 -35.11
CA GLU A 282 13.97 21.94 -35.68
C GLU A 282 13.21 23.03 -36.48
N CYS A 283 12.22 22.62 -37.27
CA CYS A 283 11.38 23.54 -38.00
C CYS A 283 10.59 24.48 -37.08
N GLN A 284 9.99 23.91 -36.02
CA GLN A 284 9.29 24.66 -34.99
C GLN A 284 10.18 25.67 -34.26
N GLN A 285 11.44 25.32 -33.96
CA GLN A 285 12.39 26.24 -33.30
C GLN A 285 12.80 27.41 -34.21
N LYS A 286 12.85 27.20 -35.54
CA LYS A 286 13.20 28.24 -36.50
C LYS A 286 12.07 29.24 -36.70
N ASP A 287 10.86 28.76 -36.98
CA ASP A 287 9.64 29.58 -37.12
C ASP A 287 8.41 28.77 -36.70
N PRO A 288 7.83 29.05 -35.52
CA PRO A 288 6.65 28.33 -35.01
C PRO A 288 5.40 28.47 -35.88
N SER A 289 5.35 29.46 -36.77
CA SER A 289 4.18 29.80 -37.62
C SER A 289 4.40 29.46 -39.09
N ALA A 290 5.57 28.91 -39.45
CA ALA A 290 5.86 28.55 -40.84
C ALA A 290 4.96 27.40 -41.32
N SER A 291 4.55 27.49 -42.58
CA SER A 291 3.98 26.36 -43.30
C SER A 291 5.09 25.45 -43.77
N LEU A 292 4.99 24.16 -43.45
CA LEU A 292 5.97 23.11 -43.79
C LEU A 292 5.52 22.39 -45.05
N ASP A 293 6.41 22.25 -46.03
CA ASP A 293 6.19 21.40 -47.21
C ASP A 293 6.44 19.92 -46.82
N ILE A 294 5.36 19.14 -46.81
CA ILE A 294 5.41 17.72 -46.43
C ILE A 294 5.13 16.85 -47.65
N VAL A 295 6.11 16.01 -48.01
CA VAL A 295 5.94 14.97 -49.03
C VAL A 295 5.64 13.64 -48.32
N TYR A 296 4.48 13.06 -48.66
CA TYR A 296 4.07 11.76 -48.10
C TYR A 296 3.64 10.81 -49.22
N GLU A 297 3.78 9.51 -48.96
CA GLU A 297 3.37 8.42 -49.85
C GLU A 297 2.06 7.81 -49.37
N HIS A 298 1.02 7.91 -50.23
CA HIS A 298 -0.29 7.29 -50.04
C HIS A 298 -0.56 6.32 -51.17
N ASP A 299 -0.85 5.03 -50.89
CA ASP A 299 -1.11 4.00 -51.89
C ASP A 299 -0.04 3.91 -52.99
N GLY A 300 1.25 4.12 -52.67
CA GLY A 300 2.39 4.04 -53.58
C GLY A 300 2.55 5.25 -54.49
N LYS A 301 1.82 6.37 -54.22
CA LYS A 301 1.97 7.63 -54.92
C LYS A 301 2.42 8.73 -53.94
N GLN A 302 3.35 9.55 -54.40
CA GLN A 302 3.78 10.70 -53.62
C GLN A 302 2.81 11.86 -53.78
N HIS A 303 2.48 12.49 -52.66
CA HIS A 303 1.67 13.69 -52.53
C HIS A 303 2.46 14.74 -51.77
N THR A 304 2.30 15.97 -52.14
CA THR A 304 2.91 17.12 -51.47
C THR A 304 1.80 17.99 -50.91
N THR A 305 1.95 18.44 -49.67
CA THR A 305 0.98 19.31 -49.02
C THR A 305 1.67 20.28 -48.05
N ASP A 306 1.15 21.50 -48.01
CA ASP A 306 1.60 22.53 -47.08
C ASP A 306 0.81 22.42 -45.76
N VAL A 307 1.52 22.28 -44.64
CA VAL A 307 0.92 22.11 -43.33
C VAL A 307 1.47 23.11 -42.32
N THR A 308 0.60 23.86 -41.67
CA THR A 308 0.99 24.69 -40.52
C THR A 308 0.75 23.89 -39.22
N LEU A 309 1.79 23.78 -38.38
CA LEU A 309 1.71 23.03 -37.12
C LEU A 309 0.76 23.76 -36.15
N ASP A 310 0.00 22.99 -35.38
CA ASP A 310 -0.81 23.50 -34.27
C ASP A 310 -0.04 23.25 -32.95
N ASP A 311 0.34 24.37 -32.28
CA ASP A 311 1.21 24.30 -31.08
C ASP A 311 2.45 23.42 -31.28
N GLY A 312 3.04 23.46 -32.49
CA GLY A 312 4.20 22.70 -32.88
C GLY A 312 3.95 21.21 -33.12
N LYS A 313 2.69 20.81 -33.27
CA LYS A 313 2.29 19.40 -33.44
C LYS A 313 1.63 19.21 -34.81
N LEU A 314 1.98 18.13 -35.48
CA LEU A 314 1.35 17.68 -36.72
C LEU A 314 0.07 16.86 -36.46
N GLY A 315 -0.03 16.25 -35.28
CA GLY A 315 -1.20 15.46 -34.87
C GLY A 315 -1.19 14.03 -35.42
N ILE A 316 -0.01 13.41 -35.45
CA ILE A 316 0.19 12.02 -35.88
C ILE A 316 0.85 11.17 -34.79
N TYR A 317 0.60 9.87 -34.83
CA TYR A 317 1.28 8.88 -34.00
C TYR A 317 2.01 7.87 -34.87
N ALA A 318 3.11 7.33 -34.34
CA ALA A 318 3.88 6.26 -34.99
C ALA A 318 3.07 4.97 -35.12
N THR A 319 3.37 4.19 -36.14
CA THR A 319 2.91 2.80 -36.19
C THR A 319 3.46 2.05 -35.00
N THR A 320 2.63 1.23 -34.37
CA THR A 320 3.03 0.44 -33.20
C THR A 320 3.10 -1.04 -33.54
N GLU A 321 4.05 -1.73 -32.93
CA GLU A 321 4.16 -3.19 -32.96
C GLU A 321 3.82 -3.75 -31.59
N HIS A 322 3.00 -4.80 -31.57
CA HIS A 322 2.65 -5.49 -30.35
C HIS A 322 3.70 -6.57 -30.05
N ILE A 323 4.50 -6.34 -29.00
CA ILE A 323 5.58 -7.25 -28.60
C ILE A 323 5.29 -7.92 -27.27
N ARG A 324 5.82 -9.14 -27.12
CA ARG A 324 5.83 -9.92 -25.89
C ARG A 324 7.23 -10.43 -25.64
N PHE A 325 7.65 -10.36 -24.39
CA PHE A 325 8.92 -10.95 -23.98
C PHE A 325 8.72 -12.35 -23.43
N ASN A 326 9.74 -13.17 -23.49
CA ASN A 326 9.76 -14.42 -22.74
C ASN A 326 9.81 -14.14 -21.21
N ILE A 327 9.51 -15.15 -20.40
CA ILE A 327 9.41 -15.01 -18.93
C ILE A 327 10.72 -14.50 -18.32
N LEU A 328 11.88 -14.94 -18.85
CA LEU A 328 13.19 -14.55 -18.30
C LEU A 328 13.50 -13.08 -18.56
N ASP A 329 13.23 -12.59 -19.78
CA ASP A 329 13.44 -11.18 -20.11
C ASP A 329 12.42 -10.29 -19.40
N SER A 330 11.17 -10.75 -19.26
CA SER A 330 10.15 -10.08 -18.44
C SER A 330 10.59 -9.94 -16.98
N ALA A 331 11.20 -10.98 -16.40
CA ALA A 331 11.73 -10.95 -15.04
C ALA A 331 12.91 -9.97 -14.91
N ARG A 332 13.83 -9.95 -15.90
CA ARG A 332 14.96 -9.00 -15.93
C ARG A 332 14.49 -7.56 -16.02
N LEU A 333 13.52 -7.27 -16.90
CA LEU A 333 12.93 -5.94 -17.02
C LEU A 333 12.23 -5.51 -15.73
N SER A 334 11.42 -6.41 -15.14
CA SER A 334 10.75 -6.13 -13.86
C SER A 334 11.76 -5.86 -12.73
N LEU A 335 12.85 -6.61 -12.67
CA LEU A 335 13.94 -6.38 -11.71
C LEU A 335 14.65 -5.04 -11.95
N ALA A 336 14.83 -4.64 -13.21
CA ALA A 336 15.38 -3.32 -13.54
C ALA A 336 14.50 -2.19 -12.97
N TYR A 337 13.16 -2.31 -13.05
CA TYR A 337 12.22 -1.37 -12.42
C TYR A 337 12.34 -1.36 -10.90
N VAL A 338 12.50 -2.52 -10.25
CA VAL A 338 12.76 -2.58 -8.79
C VAL A 338 14.01 -1.79 -8.43
N ILE A 339 15.11 -2.00 -9.17
CA ILE A 339 16.39 -1.30 -8.93
C ILE A 339 16.24 0.20 -9.19
N GLN A 340 15.56 0.60 -10.26
CA GLN A 340 15.32 2.01 -10.58
C GLN A 340 14.48 2.69 -9.50
N THR A 341 13.38 2.08 -9.06
CA THR A 341 12.54 2.59 -7.98
C THR A 341 13.30 2.67 -6.66
N ALA A 342 14.11 1.65 -6.33
CA ALA A 342 14.95 1.66 -5.15
C ALA A 342 15.97 2.80 -5.17
N ARG A 343 16.60 3.08 -6.33
CA ARG A 343 17.48 4.24 -6.50
C ARG A 343 16.74 5.56 -6.24
N GLY A 344 15.53 5.73 -6.79
CA GLY A 344 14.69 6.90 -6.55
C GLY A 344 14.37 7.10 -5.06
N VAL A 345 14.02 6.01 -4.36
CA VAL A 345 13.76 6.05 -2.91
C VAL A 345 15.03 6.42 -2.11
N VAL A 346 16.20 5.91 -2.50
CA VAL A 346 17.48 6.29 -1.86
C VAL A 346 17.80 7.76 -2.13
N GLN A 347 17.52 8.29 -3.32
CA GLN A 347 17.73 9.70 -3.65
C GLN A 347 16.89 10.65 -2.81
N LEU A 348 15.72 10.22 -2.30
CA LEU A 348 14.94 10.99 -1.33
C LEU A 348 15.68 11.23 0.00
N LEU A 349 16.62 10.38 0.37
CA LEU A 349 17.42 10.51 1.58
C LEU A 349 18.65 11.43 1.37
N ILE A 350 18.95 11.83 0.13
CA ILE A 350 20.07 12.69 -0.21
C ILE A 350 19.57 14.13 -0.35
N PRO A 351 19.89 15.05 0.56
CA PRO A 351 19.32 16.41 0.60
C PRO A 351 19.42 17.20 -0.71
N THR A 352 20.49 17.00 -1.48
CA THR A 352 20.71 17.68 -2.77
C THR A 352 19.82 17.17 -3.89
N GLN A 353 19.25 15.97 -3.77
CA GLN A 353 18.40 15.33 -4.78
C GLN A 353 16.93 15.26 -4.37
N THR A 354 16.64 15.44 -3.08
CA THR A 354 15.29 15.30 -2.51
C THR A 354 14.28 16.18 -3.25
N MET A 355 14.59 17.47 -3.48
CA MET A 355 13.65 18.37 -4.18
C MET A 355 13.37 17.93 -5.62
N GLN A 356 14.37 17.50 -6.36
CA GLN A 356 14.22 17.00 -7.72
C GLN A 356 13.31 15.76 -7.77
N VAL A 357 13.45 14.84 -6.82
CA VAL A 357 12.58 13.66 -6.73
C VAL A 357 11.16 14.05 -6.32
N LEU A 358 11.00 15.00 -5.40
CA LEU A 358 9.69 15.48 -4.96
C LEU A 358 8.93 16.19 -6.09
N ASP A 359 9.61 16.97 -6.93
CA ASP A 359 9.00 17.65 -8.08
C ASP A 359 8.48 16.65 -9.14
N GLN A 360 9.10 15.47 -9.21
CA GLN A 360 8.67 14.36 -10.08
C GLN A 360 7.65 13.43 -9.41
N SER A 361 7.43 13.57 -8.10
CA SER A 361 6.49 12.75 -7.35
C SER A 361 5.06 13.27 -7.51
N THR A 362 4.11 12.41 -7.19
CA THR A 362 2.68 12.74 -7.27
C THR A 362 1.96 12.39 -5.98
N SER A 363 0.92 13.14 -5.62
CA SER A 363 0.10 12.89 -4.45
C SER A 363 -0.94 11.78 -4.70
N ILE A 364 -1.70 11.41 -3.65
CA ILE A 364 -2.82 10.47 -3.78
C ILE A 364 -3.84 10.95 -4.83
N VAL A 365 -4.03 12.26 -4.97
CA VAL A 365 -4.95 12.84 -5.97
C VAL A 365 -4.41 12.59 -7.38
N GLY A 366 -3.14 12.87 -7.62
CA GLY A 366 -2.52 12.60 -8.91
C GLY A 366 -2.47 11.09 -9.23
N ILE A 367 -2.16 10.22 -8.25
CA ILE A 367 -2.26 8.77 -8.42
C ILE A 367 -3.68 8.37 -8.84
N SER A 368 -4.72 8.99 -8.26
CA SER A 368 -6.11 8.69 -8.59
C SER A 368 -6.45 9.08 -10.03
N ILE A 369 -6.01 10.27 -10.48
CA ILE A 369 -6.20 10.74 -11.85
C ILE A 369 -5.47 9.82 -12.84
N MET A 370 -4.19 9.52 -12.57
CA MET A 370 -3.38 8.63 -13.41
C MET A 370 -3.93 7.20 -13.44
N SER A 371 -4.53 6.72 -12.34
CA SER A 371 -5.21 5.41 -12.30
C SER A 371 -6.39 5.35 -13.26
N ALA A 372 -7.20 6.41 -13.31
CA ALA A 372 -8.33 6.48 -14.23
C ALA A 372 -7.87 6.58 -15.68
N GLN A 373 -6.84 7.37 -15.96
CA GLN A 373 -6.23 7.48 -17.29
C GLN A 373 -5.65 6.15 -17.74
N ALA A 374 -4.92 5.46 -16.87
CA ALA A 374 -4.35 4.14 -17.16
C ALA A 374 -5.45 3.10 -17.41
N ALA A 375 -6.55 3.14 -16.66
CA ALA A 375 -7.70 2.26 -16.87
C ALA A 375 -8.40 2.53 -18.21
N ALA A 376 -8.55 3.79 -18.58
CA ALA A 376 -9.11 4.18 -19.89
C ALA A 376 -8.21 3.78 -21.07
N ALA A 377 -6.88 3.80 -20.87
CA ALA A 377 -5.91 3.36 -21.88
C ALA A 377 -5.81 1.83 -22.04
N GLY A 378 -6.44 1.06 -21.13
CA GLY A 378 -6.58 -0.38 -21.25
C GLY A 378 -5.86 -1.20 -20.16
N PRO A 379 -6.11 -2.53 -20.16
CA PRO A 379 -5.64 -3.40 -19.07
C PRO A 379 -4.11 -3.46 -18.91
N ALA A 380 -3.36 -3.45 -20.01
CA ALA A 380 -1.90 -3.49 -19.97
C ALA A 380 -1.34 -2.24 -19.27
N THR A 381 -1.84 -1.05 -19.62
CA THR A 381 -1.42 0.22 -19.03
C THR A 381 -1.79 0.28 -17.55
N PHE A 382 -3.03 -0.13 -17.20
CA PHE A 382 -3.48 -0.15 -15.80
C PHE A 382 -2.65 -1.11 -14.93
N LEU A 383 -2.37 -2.33 -15.41
CA LEU A 383 -1.57 -3.30 -14.66
C LEU A 383 -0.09 -2.87 -14.55
N THR A 384 0.46 -2.23 -15.59
CA THR A 384 1.79 -1.63 -15.52
C THR A 384 1.84 -0.56 -14.45
N PHE A 385 0.88 0.37 -14.46
CA PHE A 385 0.78 1.43 -13.46
C PHE A 385 0.61 0.85 -12.05
N ALA A 386 -0.28 -0.14 -11.88
CA ALA A 386 -0.47 -0.84 -10.61
C ALA A 386 0.82 -1.52 -10.12
N GLY A 387 1.57 -2.14 -11.01
CA GLY A 387 2.86 -2.75 -10.72
C GLY A 387 3.88 -1.72 -10.21
N LEU A 388 4.01 -0.59 -10.89
CA LEU A 388 4.92 0.50 -10.49
C LEU A 388 4.53 1.12 -9.14
N ILE A 389 3.25 1.37 -8.89
CA ILE A 389 2.77 1.86 -7.58
C ILE A 389 3.01 0.82 -6.48
N SER A 390 2.82 -0.48 -6.75
CA SER A 390 3.13 -1.55 -5.79
C SER A 390 4.61 -1.57 -5.40
N LEU A 391 5.52 -1.47 -6.38
CA LEU A 391 6.97 -1.36 -6.13
C LEU A 391 7.30 -0.12 -5.30
N SER A 392 6.74 1.02 -5.67
CA SER A 392 6.95 2.29 -4.96
C SER A 392 6.46 2.20 -3.52
N LEU A 393 5.25 1.65 -3.29
CA LEU A 393 4.68 1.48 -1.94
C LEU A 393 5.54 0.55 -1.08
N GLY A 394 5.99 -0.59 -1.64
CA GLY A 394 6.88 -1.52 -0.95
C GLY A 394 8.20 -0.86 -0.56
N LEU A 395 8.88 -0.23 -1.51
CA LEU A 395 10.20 0.37 -1.28
C LEU A 395 10.14 1.63 -0.41
N MET A 396 9.08 2.46 -0.52
CA MET A 396 8.86 3.61 0.37
C MET A 396 8.66 3.16 1.81
N ASN A 397 7.96 2.05 2.05
CA ASN A 397 7.80 1.49 3.40
C ASN A 397 9.11 0.97 4.02
N LEU A 398 10.18 0.82 3.23
CA LEU A 398 11.51 0.49 3.74
C LEU A 398 12.27 1.70 4.31
N LEU A 399 11.79 2.94 4.07
CA LEU A 399 12.42 4.14 4.60
C LEU A 399 12.51 4.10 6.14
N PRO A 400 13.64 4.54 6.73
CA PRO A 400 13.88 4.49 8.18
C PRO A 400 13.13 5.59 8.94
N ILE A 401 11.86 5.82 8.61
CA ILE A 401 11.05 6.92 9.13
C ILE A 401 9.72 6.35 9.67
N PRO A 402 9.49 6.27 10.99
CA PRO A 402 8.16 5.98 11.50
C PRO A 402 7.13 7.03 11.03
N PRO A 403 5.90 6.64 10.68
CA PRO A 403 5.23 5.38 11.03
C PRO A 403 5.43 4.21 10.04
N LEU A 404 6.33 4.32 9.05
CA LEU A 404 6.59 3.26 8.08
C LEU A 404 7.22 2.02 8.74
N ASP A 405 7.10 0.85 8.10
CA ASP A 405 7.62 -0.41 8.64
C ASP A 405 9.15 -0.42 8.74
N GLY A 406 9.84 0.21 7.80
CA GLY A 406 11.29 0.44 7.87
C GLY A 406 11.69 1.24 9.10
N GLY A 407 10.90 2.23 9.49
CA GLY A 407 11.10 3.00 10.72
C GLY A 407 10.93 2.13 11.98
N LYS A 408 9.89 1.28 12.03
CA LYS A 408 9.68 0.31 13.11
C LYS A 408 10.83 -0.70 13.17
N LEU A 409 11.29 -1.19 12.02
CA LEU A 409 12.44 -2.10 11.92
C LEU A 409 13.73 -1.49 12.48
N ILE A 410 13.99 -0.21 12.20
CA ILE A 410 15.15 0.51 12.79
C ILE A 410 15.03 0.59 14.30
N ILE A 411 13.85 0.88 14.85
CA ILE A 411 13.63 0.88 16.31
C ILE A 411 13.96 -0.50 16.89
N GLU A 412 13.49 -1.59 16.28
CA GLU A 412 13.80 -2.97 16.68
C GLU A 412 15.31 -3.28 16.65
N ILE A 413 16.02 -2.83 15.60
CA ILE A 413 17.47 -3.00 15.49
C ILE A 413 18.18 -2.22 16.61
N VAL A 414 17.80 -0.97 16.86
CA VAL A 414 18.37 -0.13 17.92
C VAL A 414 18.16 -0.78 19.31
N GLN A 415 16.96 -1.25 19.60
CA GLN A 415 16.65 -1.97 20.85
C GLN A 415 17.55 -3.22 21.00
N ARG A 416 17.71 -3.99 19.92
CA ARG A 416 18.54 -5.19 19.90
C ARG A 416 20.01 -4.88 20.17
N VAL A 417 20.55 -3.83 19.54
CA VAL A 417 21.95 -3.41 19.73
C VAL A 417 22.19 -2.86 21.14
N ARG A 418 21.27 -2.00 21.60
CA ARG A 418 21.38 -1.36 22.94
C ARG A 418 21.02 -2.30 24.09
N LYS A 419 20.39 -3.47 23.81
CA LYS A 419 19.85 -4.41 24.82
C LYS A 419 18.91 -3.72 25.82
N LYS A 420 18.22 -2.68 25.41
CA LYS A 420 17.26 -1.90 26.20
C LYS A 420 16.12 -1.44 25.31
N ASP A 421 14.93 -1.56 25.82
CA ASP A 421 13.74 -1.08 25.12
C ASP A 421 13.74 0.45 24.99
N VAL A 422 13.29 0.94 23.86
CA VAL A 422 13.03 2.38 23.65
C VAL A 422 11.69 2.70 24.28
N SER A 423 11.65 3.70 25.17
CA SER A 423 10.41 4.04 25.86
C SER A 423 9.29 4.41 24.88
N LEU A 424 8.05 4.06 25.21
CA LEU A 424 6.86 4.38 24.40
C LEU A 424 6.77 5.87 24.07
N ARG A 425 7.11 6.74 25.03
CA ARG A 425 7.12 8.20 24.79
C ARG A 425 8.04 8.60 23.64
N VAL A 426 9.26 8.03 23.58
CA VAL A 426 10.22 8.30 22.51
C VAL A 426 9.72 7.76 21.18
N GLN A 427 9.18 6.54 21.14
CA GLN A 427 8.61 5.96 19.92
C GLN A 427 7.43 6.80 19.40
N THR A 428 6.55 7.25 20.30
CA THR A 428 5.41 8.10 19.98
C THR A 428 5.86 9.45 19.40
N ILE A 429 6.86 10.12 20.03
CA ILE A 429 7.40 11.39 19.54
C ILE A 429 7.98 11.21 18.13
N ILE A 430 8.79 10.18 17.91
CA ILE A 430 9.39 9.92 16.59
C ILE A 430 8.30 9.66 15.54
N SER A 431 7.26 8.92 15.90
CA SER A 431 6.11 8.66 15.01
C SER A 431 5.34 9.94 14.67
N TYR A 432 5.10 10.82 15.65
CA TYR A 432 4.47 12.13 15.40
C TYR A 432 5.31 13.01 14.49
N VAL A 433 6.63 13.08 14.70
CA VAL A 433 7.54 13.82 13.81
C VAL A 433 7.45 13.28 12.38
N GLY A 434 7.45 11.94 12.22
CA GLY A 434 7.27 11.31 10.92
C GLY A 434 5.92 11.64 10.26
N ILE A 435 4.82 11.58 11.02
CA ILE A 435 3.48 11.94 10.52
C ILE A 435 3.43 13.40 10.05
N VAL A 436 4.01 14.33 10.83
CA VAL A 436 4.07 15.75 10.44
C VAL A 436 4.89 15.94 9.18
N LEU A 437 6.05 15.26 9.06
CA LEU A 437 6.87 15.27 7.85
C LEU A 437 6.07 14.79 6.63
N PHE A 438 5.39 13.65 6.74
CA PHE A 438 4.56 13.12 5.65
C PHE A 438 3.38 14.04 5.30
N ALA A 439 2.77 14.69 6.30
CA ALA A 439 1.70 15.67 6.05
C ALA A 439 2.22 16.87 5.26
N LEU A 440 3.41 17.40 5.60
CA LEU A 440 4.04 18.50 4.85
C LEU A 440 4.39 18.08 3.42
N LEU A 441 4.97 16.90 3.24
CA LEU A 441 5.26 16.34 1.91
C LEU A 441 3.98 16.15 1.08
N PHE A 442 2.92 15.66 1.70
CA PHE A 442 1.62 15.49 1.04
C PHE A 442 1.06 16.83 0.54
N VAL A 443 1.09 17.87 1.39
CA VAL A 443 0.63 19.22 1.01
C VAL A 443 1.47 19.79 -0.13
N TYR A 444 2.79 19.58 -0.10
CA TYR A 444 3.70 20.00 -1.17
C TYR A 444 3.36 19.32 -2.50
N MET A 445 3.23 17.98 -2.50
CA MET A 445 2.88 17.21 -3.71
C MET A 445 1.47 17.52 -4.21
N LEU A 446 0.51 17.75 -3.30
CA LEU A 446 -0.85 18.15 -3.67
C LEU A 446 -0.87 19.48 -4.40
N ARG A 447 -0.08 20.48 -3.93
CA ARG A 447 0.09 21.74 -4.66
C ARG A 447 0.67 21.52 -6.06
N ALA A 448 1.69 20.66 -6.18
CA ALA A 448 2.29 20.37 -7.49
C ALA A 448 1.28 19.69 -8.43
N ASP A 449 0.46 18.78 -7.93
CA ASP A 449 -0.57 18.10 -8.72
C ASP A 449 -1.68 19.06 -9.15
N ILE A 450 -2.13 19.97 -8.27
CA ILE A 450 -3.12 21.01 -8.66
C ILE A 450 -2.58 21.86 -9.82
N LEU A 451 -1.31 22.26 -9.78
CA LEU A 451 -0.70 23.04 -10.86
C LEU A 451 -0.47 22.23 -12.15
N ARG A 452 -0.41 20.89 -12.07
CA ARG A 452 -0.17 19.99 -13.20
C ARG A 452 -1.45 19.56 -13.91
N PHE A 453 -2.55 19.37 -13.17
CA PHE A 453 -3.77 18.74 -13.67
C PHE A 453 -4.97 19.72 -13.79
N PHE A 454 -4.88 20.89 -13.16
CA PHE A 454 -5.92 21.91 -13.12
C PHE A 454 -5.38 23.31 -13.48
#